data_ad83de6b206bcb42ab9664f35dd806aa
#
_entry.id   ad83de6b206bcb42ab9664f35dd806aa
#
_cell.length_a   1.000
_cell.length_b   1.000
_cell.length_c   1.000
_cell.angle_alpha   90.00
_cell.angle_beta   90.00
_cell.angle_gamma   90.00
#
_symmetry.space_group_name_H-M   'P 1'
#
loop_
_entity.id
_entity.type
_entity.pdbx_description
1 polymer ?
#
loop_
_entity_poly.entity_id
_entity_poly.type
_entity_poly.pdbx_seq_one_letter_code
_entity_poly.pdbx_strand_id
1 'polypeptide(L)'
;MRNSAPKLARRAFLSGVTSLTASVAFSQNVDFFGDVDQETSITNGSLRNISSFRMLDWRPYFKNLKNGAILSDINSRVIHFWSENEEIYKLYPTSVPITDELTRKGRTEVVRKVVGPSWRPTPEMRKRNPEWPDFIGPGSDNPLGSHALYLSWTYYRIHGTHDTRKIGRKSSNGCIGLYNEQIAELFELTKVGSQVLLI
;
A
#
# COMPACT_ATOMS: atom_id res chain seq x y z
N MET A 1 36.63 26.36 55.84
CA MET A 1 38.03 25.85 55.89
C MET A 1 38.41 25.55 54.45
N ARG A 2 39.22 26.40 53.90
CA ARG A 2 40.53 26.21 53.26
C ARG A 2 40.51 25.30 52.06
N ASN A 3 40.64 25.92 50.84
CA ASN A 3 41.88 26.07 50.05
C ASN A 3 42.36 24.72 49.47
N SER A 4 42.65 24.55 48.21
CA SER A 4 43.65 25.28 47.42
C SER A 4 43.60 24.79 45.95
N ALA A 5 43.68 25.67 45.00
CA ALA A 5 44.38 25.39 43.74
C ALA A 5 45.93 25.46 43.98
N PRO A 6 46.72 24.85 43.18
CA PRO A 6 47.48 25.60 42.19
C PRO A 6 47.94 24.83 40.95
N LYS A 7 48.28 25.38 39.92
CA LYS A 7 49.36 26.14 39.28
C LYS A 7 49.65 25.58 37.87
N LEU A 8 49.77 26.56 37.01
CA LEU A 8 50.35 26.52 35.66
C LEU A 8 51.74 25.85 35.59
N ALA A 9 52.03 25.26 34.44
CA ALA A 9 53.36 25.27 33.85
C ALA A 9 53.29 25.45 32.34
N ARG A 10 53.74 26.61 31.92
CA ARG A 10 54.13 26.97 30.54
C ARG A 10 55.37 26.15 30.15
N ARG A 11 55.38 25.66 28.90
CA ARG A 11 56.61 25.72 28.09
C ARG A 11 56.29 25.76 26.62
N ALA A 12 56.85 26.77 26.02
CA ALA A 12 56.88 27.17 24.65
C ALA A 12 58.04 26.48 23.87
N PHE A 13 57.99 26.75 22.55
CA PHE A 13 59.05 26.59 21.54
C PHE A 13 58.85 25.34 20.66
N LEU A 14 58.96 25.36 19.35
CA LEU A 14 59.60 26.28 18.37
C LEU A 14 59.05 25.90 16.95
N SER A 15 58.80 26.89 16.17
CA SER A 15 59.14 27.12 14.76
C SER A 15 59.37 25.89 13.82
N GLY A 16 58.74 25.89 12.70
CA GLY A 16 59.24 25.10 11.57
C GLY A 16 58.33 25.14 10.34
N VAL A 17 58.54 26.09 9.48
CA VAL A 17 58.55 26.01 8.01
C VAL A 17 57.21 25.80 7.25
N THR A 18 56.87 26.87 6.58
CA THR A 18 55.99 27.02 5.44
C THR A 18 56.26 26.03 4.33
N SER A 19 55.23 25.35 3.87
CA SER A 19 55.10 24.94 2.46
C SER A 19 53.70 25.24 1.98
N LEU A 20 53.57 26.26 1.15
CA LEU A 20 52.40 26.50 0.32
C LEU A 20 52.28 25.35 -0.68
N THR A 21 51.28 24.51 -0.51
CA THR A 21 50.75 23.71 -1.61
C THR A 21 49.42 24.32 -2.00
N ALA A 22 49.40 24.91 -3.19
CA ALA A 22 48.18 25.34 -3.85
C ALA A 22 47.29 24.14 -4.09
N SER A 23 46.25 24.01 -3.31
CA SER A 23 45.17 23.08 -3.63
C SER A 23 44.33 23.68 -4.76
N VAL A 24 44.50 23.14 -5.95
CA VAL A 24 43.60 23.36 -7.07
C VAL A 24 42.23 22.80 -6.63
N ALA A 25 41.30 23.69 -6.37
CA ALA A 25 39.92 23.33 -6.20
C ALA A 25 39.39 22.81 -7.56
N PHE A 26 39.36 21.50 -7.71
CA PHE A 26 38.60 20.86 -8.78
C PHE A 26 37.10 21.02 -8.45
N SER A 27 36.49 22.02 -9.08
CA SER A 27 35.05 22.14 -9.13
C SER A 27 34.55 20.93 -9.92
N GLN A 28 34.09 19.90 -9.23
CA GLN A 28 33.27 18.86 -9.86
C GLN A 28 31.90 19.48 -10.09
N ASN A 29 31.68 19.95 -11.32
CA ASN A 29 30.32 20.03 -11.84
C ASN A 29 29.75 18.61 -11.81
N VAL A 30 28.88 18.37 -10.85
CA VAL A 30 28.03 17.20 -10.89
C VAL A 30 26.97 17.52 -11.95
N ASP A 31 27.18 17.08 -13.16
CA ASP A 31 26.15 17.05 -14.18
C ASP A 31 25.05 16.12 -13.69
N PHE A 32 23.97 16.72 -13.18
CA PHE A 32 22.79 16.03 -12.66
C PHE A 32 21.96 15.33 -13.77
N PHE A 33 22.41 15.38 -15.02
CA PHE A 33 21.76 14.74 -16.18
C PHE A 33 22.66 13.76 -16.94
N GLY A 34 23.73 13.28 -16.32
CA GLY A 34 24.57 12.23 -16.86
C GLY A 34 24.11 10.85 -16.39
N ASP A 35 23.90 9.97 -17.37
CA ASP A 35 23.66 8.52 -17.24
C ASP A 35 22.30 8.06 -16.72
N VAL A 36 21.27 8.25 -17.53
CA VAL A 36 20.07 7.41 -17.49
C VAL A 36 20.22 6.17 -18.40
N ASP A 37 21.37 5.95 -19.01
CA ASP A 37 21.62 4.85 -19.96
C ASP A 37 22.49 3.71 -19.41
N GLN A 38 22.45 3.44 -18.10
CA GLN A 38 22.79 2.11 -17.64
C GLN A 38 21.50 1.28 -17.55
N GLU A 39 21.08 0.72 -18.68
CA GLU A 39 20.37 -0.55 -18.68
C GLU A 39 21.26 -1.61 -18.02
N THR A 40 21.33 -1.56 -16.69
CA THR A 40 21.72 -2.74 -15.94
C THR A 40 20.71 -3.82 -16.28
N SER A 41 21.18 -4.87 -16.92
CA SER A 41 20.47 -6.11 -17.13
C SER A 41 19.80 -6.52 -15.82
N ILE A 42 18.54 -6.10 -15.66
CA ILE A 42 17.69 -6.48 -14.54
C ILE A 42 17.44 -7.97 -14.71
N THR A 43 18.17 -8.76 -13.94
CA THR A 43 17.89 -10.19 -13.81
C THR A 43 16.41 -10.39 -13.52
N ASN A 44 15.79 -11.37 -14.15
CA ASN A 44 14.35 -11.68 -14.23
C ASN A 44 13.56 -11.71 -12.90
N GLY A 45 14.17 -11.39 -11.77
CA GLY A 45 13.51 -11.32 -10.45
C GLY A 45 12.91 -9.96 -10.10
N SER A 46 13.37 -8.86 -10.70
CA SER A 46 13.05 -7.48 -10.30
C SER A 46 11.90 -6.84 -11.09
N LEU A 47 11.54 -7.39 -12.24
CA LEU A 47 10.51 -6.84 -13.13
C LEU A 47 9.07 -7.01 -12.63
N ARG A 48 8.85 -7.76 -11.54
CA ARG A 48 7.49 -8.11 -11.09
C ARG A 48 6.72 -6.98 -10.40
N ASN A 49 7.39 -5.93 -9.94
CA ASN A 49 6.72 -4.89 -9.14
C ASN A 49 6.50 -3.56 -9.87
N ILE A 50 7.24 -3.25 -10.93
CA ILE A 50 7.14 -1.93 -11.58
C ILE A 50 5.90 -1.82 -12.47
N SER A 51 5.46 -2.92 -13.10
CA SER A 51 4.27 -2.90 -13.96
C SER A 51 2.94 -2.85 -13.18
N SER A 52 2.93 -3.25 -11.91
CA SER A 52 1.74 -3.34 -11.08
C SER A 52 1.18 -1.98 -10.65
N PHE A 53 2.02 -0.95 -10.62
CA PHE A 53 1.66 0.38 -10.11
C PHE A 53 1.55 1.44 -11.22
N ARG A 54 1.28 1.04 -12.45
CA ARG A 54 1.01 2.00 -13.53
C ARG A 54 -0.47 2.36 -13.60
N MET A 55 -0.75 3.59 -13.97
CA MET A 55 -2.11 4.02 -14.30
C MET A 55 -2.65 3.20 -15.47
N LEU A 56 -3.87 2.68 -15.33
CA LEU A 56 -4.58 1.97 -16.38
C LEU A 56 -5.68 2.85 -16.97
N ASP A 57 -5.97 2.67 -18.26
CA ASP A 57 -7.20 3.18 -18.86
C ASP A 57 -8.37 2.28 -18.43
N TRP A 58 -9.48 2.87 -18.07
CA TRP A 58 -10.70 2.16 -17.64
C TRP A 58 -11.49 1.55 -18.81
N ARG A 59 -11.36 2.09 -20.01
CA ARG A 59 -12.18 1.74 -21.19
C ARG A 59 -12.14 0.26 -21.59
N PRO A 60 -11.01 -0.46 -21.47
CA PRO A 60 -11.00 -1.91 -21.71
C PRO A 60 -11.83 -2.73 -20.71
N TYR A 61 -12.11 -2.17 -19.55
CA TYR A 61 -12.72 -2.88 -18.42
C TYR A 61 -14.19 -2.53 -18.20
N PHE A 62 -14.61 -1.30 -18.51
CA PHE A 62 -15.96 -0.79 -18.23
C PHE A 62 -16.55 -0.11 -19.46
N LYS A 63 -17.87 -0.21 -19.62
CA LYS A 63 -18.59 0.48 -20.71
C LYS A 63 -18.73 1.99 -20.44
N ASN A 64 -18.80 2.36 -19.18
CA ASN A 64 -18.90 3.73 -18.68
C ASN A 64 -18.47 3.75 -17.21
N LEU A 65 -18.37 4.93 -16.62
CA LEU A 65 -18.02 5.13 -15.21
C LEU A 65 -19.20 5.57 -14.34
N LYS A 66 -20.42 5.20 -14.70
CA LYS A 66 -21.60 5.55 -13.90
C LYS A 66 -21.41 5.10 -12.44
N ASN A 67 -21.61 6.00 -11.49
CA ASN A 67 -21.37 5.84 -10.06
C ASN A 67 -19.90 5.55 -9.67
N GLY A 68 -18.95 5.70 -10.59
CA GLY A 68 -17.56 5.30 -10.40
C GLY A 68 -17.31 3.82 -10.65
N ALA A 69 -16.03 3.45 -10.82
CA ALA A 69 -15.62 2.07 -11.13
C ALA A 69 -14.40 1.64 -10.35
N ILE A 70 -14.39 0.39 -9.91
CA ILE A 70 -13.31 -0.27 -9.17
C ILE A 70 -12.85 -1.49 -9.97
N LEU A 71 -11.57 -1.54 -10.34
CA LEU A 71 -10.93 -2.73 -10.89
C LEU A 71 -10.01 -3.32 -9.83
N SER A 72 -10.26 -4.56 -9.43
CA SER A 72 -9.36 -5.32 -8.56
C SER A 72 -8.58 -6.32 -9.40
N ASP A 73 -7.31 -6.04 -9.64
CA ASP A 73 -6.38 -6.97 -10.28
C ASP A 73 -5.77 -7.89 -9.23
N ILE A 74 -6.22 -9.14 -9.23
CA ILE A 74 -5.79 -10.17 -8.28
C ILE A 74 -4.32 -10.55 -8.50
N ASN A 75 -3.86 -10.56 -9.73
CA ASN A 75 -2.49 -10.94 -10.05
C ASN A 75 -1.48 -9.88 -9.63
N SER A 76 -1.77 -8.63 -9.94
CA SER A 76 -0.95 -7.48 -9.55
C SER A 76 -1.17 -7.06 -8.09
N ARG A 77 -2.25 -7.53 -7.46
CA ARG A 77 -2.63 -7.21 -6.07
C ARG A 77 -2.83 -5.73 -5.83
N VAL A 78 -3.59 -5.12 -6.73
CA VAL A 78 -3.92 -3.69 -6.68
C VAL A 78 -5.40 -3.46 -6.97
N ILE A 79 -5.91 -2.37 -6.42
CA ILE A 79 -7.20 -1.78 -6.82
C ILE A 79 -6.93 -0.50 -7.58
N HIS A 80 -7.59 -0.34 -8.71
CA HIS A 80 -7.74 0.90 -9.44
C HIS A 80 -9.15 1.44 -9.21
N PHE A 81 -9.26 2.73 -8.97
CA PHE A 81 -10.53 3.44 -8.86
C PHE A 81 -10.57 4.61 -9.84
N TRP A 82 -11.68 4.79 -10.53
CA TRP A 82 -11.99 5.95 -11.37
C TRP A 82 -13.32 6.54 -10.92
N SER A 83 -13.33 7.88 -10.72
CA SER A 83 -14.57 8.60 -10.46
C SER A 83 -15.44 8.67 -11.71
N GLU A 84 -16.74 8.94 -11.53
CA GLU A 84 -17.72 9.03 -12.61
C GLU A 84 -17.40 10.12 -13.63
N ASN A 85 -16.81 11.25 -13.18
CA ASN A 85 -16.39 12.39 -14.00
C ASN A 85 -14.96 12.29 -14.55
N GLU A 86 -14.29 11.16 -14.37
CA GLU A 86 -12.90 10.88 -14.79
C GLU A 86 -11.83 11.80 -14.14
N GLU A 87 -12.18 12.66 -13.19
CA GLU A 87 -11.23 13.60 -12.57
C GLU A 87 -10.34 12.94 -11.51
N ILE A 88 -10.84 11.86 -10.87
CA ILE A 88 -10.14 11.18 -9.78
C ILE A 88 -9.77 9.77 -10.22
N TYR A 89 -8.49 9.50 -10.21
CA TYR A 89 -7.93 8.16 -10.30
C TYR A 89 -7.15 7.83 -9.03
N LYS A 90 -7.36 6.65 -8.50
CA LYS A 90 -6.62 6.14 -7.33
C LYS A 90 -6.12 4.73 -7.58
N LEU A 91 -4.99 4.42 -6.96
CA LEU A 91 -4.34 3.11 -7.03
C LEU A 91 -3.91 2.68 -5.62
N TYR A 92 -4.35 1.50 -5.20
CA TYR A 92 -4.08 0.99 -3.87
C TYR A 92 -3.52 -0.43 -3.90
N PRO A 93 -2.43 -0.73 -3.17
CA PRO A 93 -2.00 -2.10 -2.94
C PRO A 93 -3.02 -2.85 -2.08
N THR A 94 -3.23 -4.13 -2.37
CA THR A 94 -4.24 -4.93 -1.69
C THR A 94 -3.73 -6.29 -1.25
N SER A 95 -4.38 -6.87 -0.24
CA SER A 95 -4.37 -8.31 -0.04
C SER A 95 -5.46 -8.95 -0.90
N VAL A 96 -5.16 -10.13 -1.42
CA VAL A 96 -6.07 -10.89 -2.29
C VAL A 96 -6.24 -12.32 -1.77
N PRO A 97 -7.22 -13.10 -2.27
CA PRO A 97 -7.44 -14.48 -1.83
C PRO A 97 -6.18 -15.34 -1.93
N ILE A 98 -6.02 -16.23 -0.93
CA ILE A 98 -4.83 -17.07 -0.79
C ILE A 98 -4.75 -18.16 -1.86
N THR A 99 -5.88 -18.64 -2.35
CA THR A 99 -5.98 -19.66 -3.40
C THR A 99 -6.94 -19.24 -4.50
N ASP A 100 -6.85 -19.92 -5.64
CA ASP A 100 -7.73 -19.65 -6.78
C ASP A 100 -9.17 -20.10 -6.50
N GLU A 101 -9.38 -21.14 -5.69
CA GLU A 101 -10.72 -21.61 -5.29
C GLU A 101 -11.47 -20.59 -4.42
N LEU A 102 -10.74 -19.77 -3.67
CA LEU A 102 -11.29 -18.66 -2.89
C LEU A 102 -11.44 -17.37 -3.70
N THR A 103 -10.92 -17.36 -4.94
CA THR A 103 -10.91 -16.18 -5.81
C THR A 103 -12.11 -16.19 -6.73
N ARG A 104 -13.05 -15.28 -6.51
CA ARG A 104 -14.13 -15.03 -7.46
C ARG A 104 -13.73 -13.89 -8.39
N LYS A 105 -13.76 -14.16 -9.70
CA LYS A 105 -13.51 -13.16 -10.75
C LYS A 105 -14.82 -12.82 -11.46
N GLY A 106 -14.86 -11.62 -12.06
CA GLY A 106 -16.03 -11.15 -12.78
C GLY A 106 -16.57 -9.82 -12.26
N ARG A 107 -17.77 -9.49 -12.76
CA ARG A 107 -18.45 -8.22 -12.46
C ARG A 107 -19.35 -8.32 -11.24
N THR A 108 -19.35 -7.27 -10.44
CA THR A 108 -20.21 -7.08 -9.27
C THR A 108 -20.41 -5.58 -9.08
N GLU A 109 -21.05 -5.19 -8.00
CA GLU A 109 -21.25 -3.79 -7.63
C GLU A 109 -21.21 -3.61 -6.11
N VAL A 110 -20.99 -2.40 -5.66
CA VAL A 110 -21.10 -2.04 -4.25
C VAL A 110 -22.58 -1.88 -3.88
N VAL A 111 -23.06 -2.73 -2.99
CA VAL A 111 -24.47 -2.70 -2.54
C VAL A 111 -24.65 -2.05 -1.17
N ARG A 112 -23.59 -1.94 -0.38
CA ARG A 112 -23.63 -1.35 0.96
C ARG A 112 -22.26 -0.87 1.40
N LYS A 113 -22.24 0.24 2.15
CA LYS A 113 -21.04 0.84 2.75
C LYS A 113 -21.22 0.83 4.27
N VAL A 114 -20.17 0.45 5.03
CA VAL A 114 -20.23 0.37 6.50
C VAL A 114 -18.94 0.93 7.10
N VAL A 115 -19.09 1.89 8.00
CA VAL A 115 -18.02 2.36 8.90
C VAL A 115 -18.05 1.51 10.15
N GLY A 116 -16.91 1.04 10.63
CA GLY A 116 -16.82 0.15 11.78
C GLY A 116 -17.56 -1.16 11.55
N PRO A 117 -17.21 -1.97 10.54
CA PRO A 117 -17.88 -3.23 10.27
C PRO A 117 -17.65 -4.22 11.43
N SER A 118 -18.62 -5.09 11.69
CA SER A 118 -18.42 -6.29 12.48
C SER A 118 -18.03 -7.47 11.61
N TRP A 119 -17.29 -8.40 12.16
CA TRP A 119 -16.87 -9.61 11.47
C TRP A 119 -17.50 -10.87 12.08
N ARG A 120 -17.88 -11.80 11.20
CA ARG A 120 -18.26 -13.17 11.54
C ARG A 120 -17.61 -14.12 10.55
N PRO A 121 -17.02 -15.25 10.98
CA PRO A 121 -16.55 -16.25 10.05
C PRO A 121 -17.71 -16.83 9.25
N THR A 122 -17.47 -17.11 7.97
CA THR A 122 -18.42 -17.87 7.16
C THR A 122 -18.47 -19.32 7.64
N PRO A 123 -19.52 -20.11 7.30
CA PRO A 123 -19.54 -21.52 7.64
C PRO A 123 -18.30 -22.28 7.20
N GLU A 124 -17.78 -22.01 6.00
CA GLU A 124 -16.58 -22.64 5.47
C GLU A 124 -15.28 -22.21 6.20
N MET A 125 -15.20 -20.94 6.63
CA MET A 125 -14.10 -20.48 7.48
C MET A 125 -14.12 -21.19 8.83
N ARG A 126 -15.29 -21.36 9.42
CA ARG A 126 -15.45 -22.05 10.70
C ARG A 126 -15.10 -23.55 10.63
N LYS A 127 -15.43 -24.20 9.52
CA LYS A 127 -14.99 -25.60 9.29
C LYS A 127 -13.48 -25.74 9.27
N ARG A 128 -12.77 -24.77 8.68
CA ARG A 128 -11.31 -24.77 8.59
C ARG A 128 -10.62 -24.34 9.89
N ASN A 129 -11.27 -23.47 10.66
CA ASN A 129 -10.72 -22.89 11.89
C ASN A 129 -11.83 -22.86 12.96
N PRO A 130 -12.12 -24.00 13.61
CA PRO A 130 -13.19 -24.10 14.60
C PRO A 130 -12.96 -23.22 15.85
N GLU A 131 -11.70 -22.87 16.12
CA GLU A 131 -11.26 -22.04 17.25
C GLU A 131 -11.53 -20.53 17.05
N TRP A 132 -11.88 -20.12 15.84
CA TRP A 132 -12.15 -18.70 15.59
C TRP A 132 -13.41 -18.23 16.30
N PRO A 133 -13.40 -16.98 16.83
CA PRO A 133 -14.58 -16.43 17.52
C PRO A 133 -15.76 -16.31 16.57
N ASP A 134 -16.96 -16.49 17.11
CA ASP A 134 -18.22 -16.37 16.37
C ASP A 134 -18.49 -14.98 15.86
N PHE A 135 -17.92 -13.98 16.55
CA PHE A 135 -18.17 -12.58 16.28
C PHE A 135 -17.02 -11.70 16.82
N ILE A 136 -16.62 -10.73 16.01
CA ILE A 136 -15.74 -9.64 16.43
C ILE A 136 -16.47 -8.34 16.09
N GLY A 137 -16.69 -7.49 17.10
CA GLY A 137 -17.27 -6.14 16.94
C GLY A 137 -16.32 -5.19 16.21
N PRO A 138 -16.78 -3.96 15.92
CA PRO A 138 -15.91 -2.89 15.44
C PRO A 138 -14.76 -2.63 16.43
N GLY A 139 -13.55 -2.37 15.91
CA GLY A 139 -12.38 -2.09 16.75
C GLY A 139 -11.07 -2.46 16.07
N SER A 140 -9.97 -2.24 16.82
CA SER A 140 -8.59 -2.48 16.36
C SER A 140 -8.33 -3.92 15.93
N ASP A 141 -8.99 -4.88 16.59
CA ASP A 141 -8.76 -6.32 16.37
C ASP A 141 -9.67 -6.90 15.29
N ASN A 142 -10.53 -6.06 14.69
CA ASN A 142 -11.46 -6.53 13.68
C ASN A 142 -10.75 -6.81 12.35
N PRO A 143 -10.85 -8.04 11.79
CA PRO A 143 -10.22 -8.38 10.52
C PRO A 143 -10.65 -7.53 9.33
N LEU A 144 -11.82 -6.87 9.39
CA LEU A 144 -12.34 -6.00 8.34
C LEU A 144 -11.86 -4.54 8.48
N GLY A 145 -11.10 -4.22 9.53
CA GLY A 145 -10.56 -2.88 9.74
C GLY A 145 -11.64 -1.80 9.95
N SER A 146 -11.35 -0.59 9.51
CA SER A 146 -12.15 0.61 9.80
C SER A 146 -13.39 0.77 8.93
N HIS A 147 -13.36 0.34 7.67
CA HIS A 147 -14.43 0.52 6.68
C HIS A 147 -14.59 -0.72 5.79
N ALA A 148 -15.81 -0.93 5.28
CA ALA A 148 -16.07 -2.01 4.33
C ALA A 148 -17.09 -1.61 3.26
N LEU A 149 -16.79 -1.97 2.01
CA LEU A 149 -17.66 -1.93 0.85
C LEU A 149 -18.15 -3.35 0.60
N TYR A 150 -19.44 -3.58 0.80
CA TYR A 150 -20.07 -4.88 0.57
C TYR A 150 -20.44 -5.00 -0.91
N LEU A 151 -20.05 -6.11 -1.53
CA LEU A 151 -20.36 -6.39 -2.92
C LEU A 151 -21.67 -7.17 -3.06
N SER A 152 -22.26 -7.18 -4.27
CA SER A 152 -23.48 -7.95 -4.53
C SER A 152 -23.29 -9.46 -4.39
N TRP A 153 -22.04 -9.93 -4.38
CA TRP A 153 -21.71 -11.33 -4.09
C TRP A 153 -21.74 -11.61 -2.59
N THR A 154 -22.38 -12.67 -2.20
CA THR A 154 -22.46 -13.12 -0.80
C THR A 154 -21.06 -13.29 -0.22
N TYR A 155 -20.81 -12.71 0.96
CA TYR A 155 -19.56 -12.73 1.73
C TYR A 155 -18.37 -11.98 1.10
N TYR A 156 -18.50 -11.37 -0.09
CA TYR A 156 -17.43 -10.61 -0.71
C TYR A 156 -17.46 -9.13 -0.31
N ARG A 157 -16.28 -8.61 0.02
CA ARG A 157 -16.09 -7.22 0.46
C ARG A 157 -14.74 -6.68 0.02
N ILE A 158 -14.68 -5.37 -0.14
CA ILE A 158 -13.44 -4.59 -0.12
C ILE A 158 -13.42 -3.90 1.24
N HIS A 159 -12.36 -4.09 2.04
CA HIS A 159 -12.36 -3.66 3.44
C HIS A 159 -10.97 -3.29 3.94
N GLY A 160 -10.88 -2.66 5.10
CA GLY A 160 -9.62 -2.41 5.80
C GLY A 160 -8.99 -3.68 6.39
N THR A 161 -7.95 -3.53 7.17
CA THR A 161 -7.35 -4.65 7.88
C THR A 161 -6.73 -4.21 9.20
N HIS A 162 -6.78 -5.07 10.20
CA HIS A 162 -6.00 -4.92 11.43
C HIS A 162 -4.55 -5.41 11.25
N ASP A 163 -4.29 -6.22 10.23
CA ASP A 163 -2.97 -6.80 9.97
C ASP A 163 -2.41 -6.31 8.64
N THR A 164 -1.63 -5.21 8.69
CA THR A 164 -1.04 -4.56 7.53
C THR A 164 -0.02 -5.41 6.78
N ARG A 165 0.54 -6.45 7.42
CA ARG A 165 1.49 -7.40 6.79
C ARG A 165 0.84 -8.21 5.66
N LYS A 166 -0.49 -8.27 5.62
CA LYS A 166 -1.26 -8.95 4.57
C LYS A 166 -1.28 -8.20 3.25
N ILE A 167 -1.13 -6.86 3.27
CA ILE A 167 -1.19 -6.04 2.07
C ILE A 167 -0.06 -6.39 1.10
N GLY A 168 -0.37 -6.49 -0.19
CA GLY A 168 0.54 -6.94 -1.24
C GLY A 168 0.72 -8.46 -1.32
N ARG A 169 -0.07 -9.25 -0.57
CA ARG A 169 0.07 -10.71 -0.49
C ARG A 169 -1.23 -11.46 -0.81
N LYS A 170 -1.10 -12.72 -1.22
CA LYS A 170 -2.19 -13.70 -1.23
C LYS A 170 -2.40 -14.17 0.23
N SER A 171 -3.41 -13.64 0.92
CA SER A 171 -3.57 -13.85 2.36
C SER A 171 -5.02 -13.81 2.86
N SER A 172 -6.00 -13.54 2.01
CA SER A 172 -7.40 -13.43 2.40
C SER A 172 -8.19 -14.72 2.13
N ASN A 173 -9.36 -14.83 2.76
CA ASN A 173 -10.31 -15.92 2.53
C ASN A 173 -11.41 -15.54 1.51
N GLY A 174 -11.09 -14.73 0.51
CA GLY A 174 -12.01 -14.32 -0.55
C GLY A 174 -12.17 -12.82 -0.73
N CYS A 175 -12.04 -12.04 0.34
CA CYS A 175 -12.20 -10.58 0.31
C CYS A 175 -10.90 -9.87 -0.16
N ILE A 176 -11.04 -8.59 -0.49
CA ILE A 176 -9.93 -7.71 -0.88
C ILE A 176 -9.65 -6.74 0.28
N GLY A 177 -8.45 -6.81 0.83
CA GLY A 177 -8.05 -5.98 1.98
C GLY A 177 -7.15 -4.82 1.57
N LEU A 178 -7.33 -3.65 2.21
CA LEU A 178 -6.52 -2.44 2.06
C LEU A 178 -5.99 -1.98 3.42
N TYR A 179 -5.05 -1.04 3.41
CA TYR A 179 -4.74 -0.26 4.62
C TYR A 179 -5.98 0.53 5.06
N ASN A 180 -6.13 0.77 6.37
CA ASN A 180 -7.29 1.44 6.91
C ASN A 180 -7.48 2.87 6.37
N GLU A 181 -6.40 3.59 6.15
CA GLU A 181 -6.42 4.93 5.58
C GLU A 181 -6.87 4.90 4.10
N GLN A 182 -6.43 3.90 3.36
CA GLN A 182 -6.76 3.74 1.94
C GLN A 182 -8.21 3.31 1.74
N ILE A 183 -8.72 2.38 2.57
CA ILE A 183 -10.14 2.02 2.48
C ILE A 183 -11.03 3.17 2.94
N ALA A 184 -10.63 4.00 3.88
CA ALA A 184 -11.37 5.19 4.28
C ALA A 184 -11.46 6.18 3.12
N GLU A 185 -10.37 6.46 2.41
CA GLU A 185 -10.37 7.30 1.22
C GLU A 185 -11.23 6.70 0.10
N LEU A 186 -11.06 5.42 -0.23
CA LEU A 186 -11.86 4.74 -1.24
C LEU A 186 -13.34 4.71 -0.87
N PHE A 187 -13.67 4.57 0.41
CA PHE A 187 -15.03 4.59 0.93
C PHE A 187 -15.72 5.92 0.65
N GLU A 188 -15.06 7.06 0.88
CA GLU A 188 -15.61 8.38 0.59
C GLU A 188 -15.85 8.58 -0.91
N LEU A 189 -14.94 8.12 -1.75
CA LEU A 189 -15.03 8.25 -3.21
C LEU A 189 -16.08 7.32 -3.85
N THR A 190 -16.38 6.20 -3.19
CA THR A 190 -17.27 5.15 -3.73
C THR A 190 -18.73 5.42 -3.40
N LYS A 191 -19.62 5.19 -4.35
CA LYS A 191 -21.08 5.24 -4.19
C LYS A 191 -21.67 3.83 -4.11
N VAL A 192 -22.83 3.67 -3.49
CA VAL A 192 -23.66 2.46 -3.69
C VAL A 192 -24.04 2.43 -5.17
N GLY A 193 -23.88 1.27 -5.81
CA GLY A 193 -24.02 1.13 -7.26
C GLY A 193 -22.72 1.35 -8.05
N SER A 194 -21.57 1.67 -7.39
CA SER A 194 -20.28 1.69 -8.06
C SER A 194 -19.97 0.33 -8.65
N GLN A 195 -19.53 0.33 -9.90
CA GLN A 195 -19.18 -0.90 -10.64
C GLN A 195 -17.88 -1.49 -10.08
N VAL A 196 -17.83 -2.80 -9.96
CA VAL A 196 -16.65 -3.52 -9.52
C VAL A 196 -16.35 -4.67 -10.48
N LEU A 197 -15.09 -4.79 -10.89
CA LEU A 197 -14.60 -5.90 -11.70
C LEU A 197 -13.37 -6.51 -11.02
N LEU A 198 -13.39 -7.82 -10.80
CA LEU A 198 -12.23 -8.59 -10.34
C LEU A 198 -11.66 -9.41 -11.51
N ILE A 199 -10.36 -9.31 -11.80
CA ILE A 199 -9.65 -10.00 -12.89
C ILE A 199 -8.47 -10.83 -12.39
#